data_82235181c06f99cda33554689a1b2968
#
_entry.id   82235181c06f99cda33554689a1b2968
#
_cell.length_a   1.000
_cell.length_b   1.000
_cell.length_c   1.000
_cell.angle_alpha   90.00
_cell.angle_beta   90.00
_cell.angle_gamma   90.00
#
_symmetry.space_group_name_H-M   'P 1'
#
loop_
_entity.id
_entity.type
_entity.pdbx_description
1 polymer ?
#
loop_
_entity_poly.entity_id
_entity_poly.type
_entity_poly.pdbx_seq_one_letter_code
_entity_poly.pdbx_strand_id
1 'polypeptide(L)'
;MFRSPTACPHRPGEAQGFSVAALGRPRGGFVPGSCRYVSVFPRMMSHDERVTHPDQHDAADTADSASPDTTQPMREHEGNPLDQAGHAEAPAPQPSPQDRRRRRLRRSVTVGAVLVVVALIVAVFTVPINVVIEAPGPTWNVLDNGSSSSQDVLKVSGTETYPTEGALRMTTVSVSGCPGYPVTTADLITAWFSADKRIVDRNQVCPQDQSAEQVEETGKAQMTASQDSAVIAALVETGKAGAMHLTVTEVTEQQTSKEIQAGDVLETITPEGGQTTTITSFSQLRELMTTIAEGTRVTLGVRRGEQQASAALTTIAPQEGTTGSLLGLSLRISVDSQVEATFSLSDVGGPSAGMMFALGVVDEITPGALTGGKDISGTGTIDMTGQVGPIGGIQQKMAGAREAGSTFFLAPTSNCEEVKGHEPKGMQVFSVSTLHEAVTATQAIASGDTSGLATCSAK
;
A
#
# COMPACT_ATOMS: atom_id res chain seq x y z
N MET A 1 -37.19 -11.89 38.23
CA MET A 1 -35.97 -11.31 38.91
C MET A 1 -34.76 -11.73 38.10
N PHE A 2 -34.39 -10.94 37.10
CA PHE A 2 -33.18 -11.12 36.34
C PHE A 2 -32.25 -9.95 36.63
N ARG A 3 -31.08 -10.26 37.16
CA ARG A 3 -30.00 -9.28 37.36
C ARG A 3 -29.21 -9.12 36.05
N SER A 4 -29.18 -7.90 35.54
CA SER A 4 -28.30 -7.46 34.45
C SER A 4 -26.85 -7.41 34.92
N PRO A 5 -25.87 -7.75 34.08
CA PRO A 5 -24.45 -7.54 34.37
C PRO A 5 -24.09 -6.07 34.11
N THR A 6 -23.38 -5.50 35.05
CA THR A 6 -22.84 -4.16 35.09
C THR A 6 -21.82 -3.94 33.97
N ALA A 7 -22.02 -2.92 33.15
CA ALA A 7 -21.07 -2.46 32.14
C ALA A 7 -19.86 -1.80 32.81
N CYS A 8 -18.65 -2.13 32.34
CA CYS A 8 -17.44 -1.38 32.65
C CYS A 8 -17.44 -0.03 31.90
N PRO A 9 -16.97 1.06 32.50
CA PRO A 9 -16.93 2.35 31.82
C PRO A 9 -15.79 2.41 30.80
N HIS A 10 -16.13 2.80 29.58
CA HIS A 10 -15.16 3.21 28.56
C HIS A 10 -14.39 4.44 29.03
N ARG A 11 -13.07 4.37 29.05
CA ARG A 11 -12.19 5.54 29.03
C ARG A 11 -11.90 5.90 27.58
N PRO A 12 -11.99 7.15 27.17
CA PRO A 12 -11.58 7.57 25.83
C PRO A 12 -10.05 7.71 25.77
N GLY A 13 -9.46 7.19 24.68
CA GLY A 13 -8.29 7.67 23.99
C GLY A 13 -6.93 7.56 24.69
N GLU A 14 -6.30 6.40 24.63
CA GLU A 14 -4.83 6.31 24.65
C GLU A 14 -4.34 6.02 23.23
N ALA A 15 -3.93 7.08 22.54
CA ALA A 15 -3.15 6.97 21.32
C ALA A 15 -1.74 6.49 21.68
N GLN A 16 -1.35 5.32 21.22
CA GLN A 16 -0.01 4.75 21.42
C GLN A 16 1.00 5.50 20.54
N GLY A 17 1.97 6.16 21.19
CA GLY A 17 3.09 6.79 20.50
C GLY A 17 4.11 5.76 20.04
N PHE A 18 4.54 5.85 18.78
CA PHE A 18 5.61 5.02 18.23
C PHE A 18 6.95 5.75 18.28
N SER A 19 7.90 5.07 18.91
CA SER A 19 9.31 5.44 18.92
C SER A 19 10.03 4.59 17.88
N VAL A 20 10.78 5.22 16.98
CA VAL A 20 11.76 4.52 16.13
C VAL A 20 13.00 4.32 17.01
N ALA A 21 13.10 3.16 17.65
CA ALA A 21 14.29 2.77 18.38
C ALA A 21 14.78 1.40 17.92
N ALA A 22 16.09 1.32 17.73
CA ALA A 22 16.82 0.12 17.38
C ALA A 22 16.69 -0.99 18.43
N LEU A 23 16.63 -2.22 17.95
CA LEU A 23 16.46 -3.48 18.65
C LEU A 23 17.50 -3.75 19.76
N GLY A 24 17.03 -3.85 21.00
CA GLY A 24 17.71 -4.49 22.10
C GLY A 24 16.85 -5.61 22.67
N ARG A 25 17.43 -6.81 22.83
CA ARG A 25 16.77 -8.04 23.30
C ARG A 25 16.18 -7.91 24.71
N PRO A 26 14.97 -8.41 25.00
CA PRO A 26 14.50 -8.58 26.36
C PRO A 26 14.90 -9.95 26.92
N ARG A 27 15.50 -9.95 28.12
CA ARG A 27 15.58 -11.11 29.02
C ARG A 27 14.35 -11.13 29.93
N GLY A 28 13.83 -12.33 30.11
CA GLY A 28 12.54 -12.66 30.66
C GLY A 28 12.23 -12.21 32.09
N GLY A 29 10.93 -12.19 32.35
CA GLY A 29 10.30 -12.10 33.68
C GLY A 29 8.80 -12.39 33.54
N PHE A 30 8.42 -13.57 33.95
CA PHE A 30 7.06 -14.13 33.91
C PHE A 30 6.21 -13.59 35.07
N VAL A 31 5.01 -13.06 34.82
CA VAL A 31 3.89 -13.02 35.80
C VAL A 31 2.56 -13.19 35.04
N PRO A 32 1.66 -14.11 35.48
CA PRO A 32 0.46 -14.48 34.73
C PRO A 32 -0.78 -13.68 35.20
N GLY A 33 -1.58 -13.31 34.22
CA GLY A 33 -2.93 -12.78 34.43
C GLY A 33 -3.72 -12.92 33.13
N SER A 34 -4.21 -14.15 32.85
CA SER A 34 -4.95 -14.45 31.63
C SER A 34 -6.41 -14.06 31.72
N CYS A 35 -6.86 -13.13 30.86
CA CYS A 35 -8.25 -13.09 30.41
C CYS A 35 -8.33 -13.78 29.03
N ARG A 36 -9.01 -14.93 29.00
CA ARG A 36 -9.29 -15.65 27.75
C ARG A 36 -10.47 -15.00 27.03
N TYR A 37 -10.24 -14.50 25.83
CA TYR A 37 -11.30 -14.19 24.88
C TYR A 37 -11.71 -15.46 24.15
N VAL A 38 -12.99 -15.78 24.23
CA VAL A 38 -13.63 -16.83 23.41
C VAL A 38 -14.23 -16.13 22.20
N SER A 39 -13.64 -16.34 21.04
CA SER A 39 -14.21 -15.90 19.77
C SER A 39 -15.25 -16.91 19.30
N VAL A 40 -16.50 -16.45 19.19
CA VAL A 40 -17.58 -17.19 18.53
C VAL A 40 -17.63 -16.75 17.08
N PHE A 41 -17.26 -17.64 16.17
CA PHE A 41 -17.48 -17.49 14.73
C PHE A 41 -18.92 -17.89 14.39
N PRO A 42 -19.68 -17.11 13.62
CA PRO A 42 -20.89 -17.60 13.00
C PRO A 42 -20.56 -18.37 11.72
N ARG A 43 -21.09 -19.57 11.68
CA ARG A 43 -21.03 -20.52 10.57
C ARG A 43 -21.87 -19.99 9.41
N MET A 44 -21.27 -19.67 8.28
CA MET A 44 -21.98 -19.34 7.04
C MET A 44 -22.59 -20.62 6.46
N MET A 45 -23.93 -20.65 6.39
CA MET A 45 -24.71 -21.62 5.63
C MET A 45 -24.61 -21.31 4.15
N SER A 46 -24.19 -22.30 3.37
CA SER A 46 -24.29 -22.30 1.92
C SER A 46 -25.75 -22.44 1.49
N HIS A 47 -26.26 -21.46 0.80
CA HIS A 47 -27.50 -21.60 0.01
C HIS A 47 -27.13 -21.87 -1.44
N ASP A 48 -27.49 -23.09 -1.86
CA ASP A 48 -27.53 -23.56 -3.24
C ASP A 48 -28.88 -23.08 -3.83
N GLU A 49 -28.86 -22.06 -4.66
CA GLU A 49 -30.04 -21.64 -5.43
C GLU A 49 -29.81 -21.91 -6.91
N ARG A 50 -30.42 -23.01 -7.34
CA ARG A 50 -30.64 -23.33 -8.75
C ARG A 50 -31.65 -22.34 -9.34
N VAL A 51 -31.22 -21.48 -10.23
CA VAL A 51 -32.11 -20.70 -11.07
C VAL A 51 -32.41 -21.48 -12.35
N THR A 52 -33.64 -21.93 -12.44
CA THR A 52 -34.27 -22.49 -13.64
C THR A 52 -34.57 -21.38 -14.64
N HIS A 53 -34.16 -21.57 -15.90
CA HIS A 53 -34.65 -20.80 -17.02
C HIS A 53 -36.05 -21.22 -17.40
N PRO A 54 -36.94 -20.32 -17.77
CA PRO A 54 -38.15 -20.62 -18.54
C PRO A 54 -37.90 -20.40 -20.04
N ASP A 55 -38.34 -21.44 -20.79
CA ASP A 55 -38.55 -21.41 -22.24
C ASP A 55 -39.49 -20.25 -22.65
N GLN A 56 -39.21 -19.65 -23.80
CA GLN A 56 -40.26 -19.05 -24.61
C GLN A 56 -40.00 -19.31 -26.08
N HIS A 57 -41.02 -19.95 -26.63
CA HIS A 57 -41.33 -20.28 -28.03
C HIS A 57 -41.57 -19.04 -28.90
N ASP A 58 -41.60 -19.40 -30.22
CA ASP A 58 -42.32 -18.78 -31.35
C ASP A 58 -41.47 -17.82 -32.18
N ALA A 59 -41.52 -17.86 -33.44
CA ALA A 59 -42.21 -18.57 -34.52
C ALA A 59 -41.66 -18.06 -35.85
N ALA A 60 -41.69 -18.97 -36.86
CA ALA A 60 -42.06 -18.74 -38.26
C ALA A 60 -41.29 -17.62 -39.03
N ASP A 61 -40.89 -17.76 -40.26
CA ASP A 61 -41.64 -18.26 -41.39
C ASP A 61 -40.77 -18.31 -42.67
N THR A 62 -41.08 -19.28 -43.52
CA THR A 62 -41.13 -19.30 -44.97
C THR A 62 -39.85 -19.21 -45.81
N ALA A 63 -39.77 -20.23 -46.57
CA ALA A 63 -39.93 -20.50 -48.02
C ALA A 63 -38.65 -20.32 -48.82
N ASP A 64 -38.30 -21.05 -49.82
CA ASP A 64 -38.98 -21.86 -50.79
C ASP A 64 -37.96 -22.48 -51.76
N SER A 65 -38.34 -23.59 -52.38
CA SER A 65 -38.10 -24.05 -53.74
C SER A 65 -36.79 -24.80 -54.06
N ALA A 66 -37.03 -25.97 -54.40
CA ALA A 66 -37.09 -26.68 -55.66
C ALA A 66 -36.03 -27.75 -55.92
N SER A 67 -36.50 -28.98 -55.87
CA SER A 67 -35.99 -30.12 -56.69
C SER A 67 -36.36 -29.88 -58.19
N PRO A 68 -35.70 -30.54 -59.12
CA PRO A 68 -36.25 -31.80 -59.57
C PRO A 68 -35.20 -32.90 -59.96
N ASP A 69 -35.51 -34.13 -59.63
CA ASP A 69 -35.84 -35.31 -60.41
C ASP A 69 -35.10 -35.50 -61.75
N THR A 70 -34.42 -36.64 -61.91
CA THR A 70 -34.39 -37.42 -63.17
C THR A 70 -33.91 -38.86 -62.90
N THR A 71 -34.89 -39.73 -62.83
CA THR A 71 -35.03 -41.11 -63.43
C THR A 71 -33.80 -41.82 -63.99
N GLN A 72 -33.78 -43.08 -63.61
CA GLN A 72 -33.19 -44.31 -64.04
C GLN A 72 -33.12 -44.52 -65.60
N PRO A 73 -32.37 -45.53 -66.18
CA PRO A 73 -32.76 -46.92 -65.93
C PRO A 73 -31.59 -47.96 -65.84
N MET A 74 -31.99 -49.12 -65.36
CA MET A 74 -31.25 -50.38 -65.31
C MET A 74 -30.66 -50.81 -66.65
N ARG A 75 -29.51 -51.43 -66.60
CA ARG A 75 -29.09 -52.50 -67.60
C ARG A 75 -28.53 -53.65 -66.87
N GLU A 76 -29.24 -54.75 -66.91
CA GLU A 76 -28.75 -56.08 -66.64
C GLU A 76 -27.63 -56.41 -67.68
N HIS A 77 -26.57 -57.02 -67.16
CA HIS A 77 -25.65 -57.80 -67.95
C HIS A 77 -25.33 -59.06 -67.19
N GLU A 78 -25.73 -60.13 -67.91
CA GLU A 78 -25.59 -61.55 -67.55
C GLU A 78 -24.15 -61.93 -67.22
N GLY A 79 -24.05 -62.94 -66.38
CA GLY A 79 -22.86 -63.48 -65.83
C GLY A 79 -21.92 -64.23 -66.76
N ASN A 80 -20.72 -64.25 -66.30
CA ASN A 80 -19.78 -65.31 -66.65
C ASN A 80 -19.20 -65.97 -65.40
N PRO A 81 -19.44 -67.24 -65.15
CA PRO A 81 -18.97 -67.98 -64.00
C PRO A 81 -17.61 -68.62 -64.27
N LEU A 82 -16.53 -67.96 -64.20
CA LEU A 82 -15.18 -68.56 -64.09
C LEU A 82 -14.16 -67.46 -63.73
N ASP A 83 -14.03 -67.10 -62.45
CA ASP A 83 -12.78 -66.65 -61.80
C ASP A 83 -12.98 -66.48 -60.34
N GLN A 84 -13.24 -67.58 -59.65
CA GLN A 84 -12.99 -67.67 -58.20
C GLN A 84 -11.54 -68.10 -57.94
N ALA A 85 -10.58 -67.22 -58.26
CA ALA A 85 -9.26 -67.32 -57.68
C ALA A 85 -9.27 -66.50 -56.43
N GLY A 86 -9.46 -67.15 -55.30
CA GLY A 86 -9.36 -66.59 -53.98
C GLY A 86 -7.96 -65.96 -53.76
N HIS A 87 -7.90 -64.64 -53.80
CA HIS A 87 -6.76 -63.96 -53.20
C HIS A 87 -6.84 -64.18 -51.67
N ALA A 88 -6.17 -65.23 -51.21
CA ALA A 88 -5.85 -65.38 -49.81
C ALA A 88 -4.93 -64.18 -49.44
N GLU A 89 -5.51 -63.20 -48.78
CA GLU A 89 -4.78 -62.10 -48.19
C GLU A 89 -3.75 -62.71 -47.20
N ALA A 90 -2.48 -62.63 -47.58
CA ALA A 90 -1.41 -63.15 -46.75
C ALA A 90 -1.48 -62.53 -45.35
N PRO A 91 -1.45 -63.30 -44.27
CA PRO A 91 -1.55 -62.75 -42.91
C PRO A 91 -0.38 -61.75 -42.72
N ALA A 92 -0.74 -60.52 -42.32
CA ALA A 92 0.23 -59.47 -42.04
C ALA A 92 1.36 -60.01 -41.16
N PRO A 93 2.61 -59.75 -41.47
CA PRO A 93 3.76 -60.30 -40.72
C PRO A 93 3.64 -59.93 -39.23
N GLN A 94 3.52 -60.93 -38.40
CA GLN A 94 3.47 -60.74 -36.94
C GLN A 94 4.79 -60.14 -36.48
N PRO A 95 4.77 -59.02 -35.71
CA PRO A 95 6.00 -58.38 -35.26
C PRO A 95 6.80 -59.34 -34.36
N SER A 96 8.11 -59.40 -34.63
CA SER A 96 9.03 -60.27 -33.94
C SER A 96 9.04 -59.98 -32.41
N PRO A 97 9.37 -60.99 -31.57
CA PRO A 97 9.47 -60.78 -30.12
C PRO A 97 10.41 -59.59 -29.77
N GLN A 98 11.43 -59.36 -30.57
CA GLN A 98 12.38 -58.24 -30.39
C GLN A 98 11.74 -56.87 -30.72
N ASP A 99 10.86 -56.82 -31.76
CA ASP A 99 10.15 -55.58 -32.12
C ASP A 99 9.08 -55.21 -31.07
N ARG A 100 8.41 -56.24 -30.51
CA ARG A 100 7.45 -56.04 -29.39
C ARG A 100 8.16 -55.50 -28.13
N ARG A 101 9.38 -56.03 -27.81
CA ARG A 101 10.19 -55.52 -26.70
C ARG A 101 10.68 -54.10 -26.92
N ARG A 102 11.19 -53.78 -28.13
CA ARG A 102 11.61 -52.41 -28.51
C ARG A 102 10.44 -51.43 -28.49
N ARG A 103 9.24 -51.79 -28.97
CA ARG A 103 8.04 -50.94 -28.90
C ARG A 103 7.57 -50.73 -27.44
N ARG A 104 7.62 -51.73 -26.58
CA ARG A 104 7.31 -51.59 -25.15
C ARG A 104 8.32 -50.67 -24.47
N LEU A 105 9.62 -50.85 -24.73
CA LEU A 105 10.68 -50.01 -24.16
C LEU A 105 10.53 -48.52 -24.63
N ARG A 106 10.30 -48.30 -25.92
CA ARG A 106 10.04 -46.95 -26.44
C ARG A 106 8.79 -46.32 -25.80
N ARG A 107 7.70 -47.06 -25.66
CA ARG A 107 6.48 -46.59 -24.98
C ARG A 107 6.74 -46.24 -23.51
N SER A 108 7.45 -47.06 -22.77
CA SER A 108 7.77 -46.79 -21.36
C SER A 108 8.70 -45.60 -21.22
N VAL A 109 9.67 -45.39 -22.13
CA VAL A 109 10.56 -44.23 -22.14
C VAL A 109 9.75 -42.95 -22.49
N THR A 110 8.85 -43.01 -23.48
CA THR A 110 7.99 -41.85 -23.82
C THR A 110 7.04 -41.49 -22.70
N VAL A 111 6.40 -42.47 -22.06
CA VAL A 111 5.52 -42.23 -20.90
C VAL A 111 6.33 -41.66 -19.75
N GLY A 112 7.50 -42.22 -19.46
CA GLY A 112 8.41 -41.67 -18.44
C GLY A 112 8.81 -40.23 -18.71
N ALA A 113 9.19 -39.90 -19.98
CA ALA A 113 9.52 -38.54 -20.39
C ALA A 113 8.35 -37.57 -20.23
N VAL A 114 7.12 -37.99 -20.62
CA VAL A 114 5.90 -37.18 -20.44
C VAL A 114 5.62 -36.94 -18.97
N LEU A 115 5.75 -37.95 -18.11
CA LEU A 115 5.55 -37.78 -16.67
C LEU A 115 6.56 -36.80 -16.05
N VAL A 116 7.83 -36.87 -16.48
CA VAL A 116 8.86 -35.89 -16.04
C VAL A 116 8.51 -34.48 -16.49
N VAL A 117 8.08 -34.29 -17.73
CA VAL A 117 7.67 -32.97 -18.24
C VAL A 117 6.46 -32.44 -17.45
N VAL A 118 5.46 -33.29 -17.19
CA VAL A 118 4.31 -32.91 -16.37
C VAL A 118 4.73 -32.54 -14.96
N ALA A 119 5.62 -33.32 -14.33
CA ALA A 119 6.13 -33.02 -13.00
C ALA A 119 6.91 -31.69 -12.96
N LEU A 120 7.71 -31.38 -14.00
CA LEU A 120 8.42 -30.12 -14.11
C LEU A 120 7.43 -28.95 -14.29
N ILE A 121 6.40 -29.12 -15.13
CA ILE A 121 5.35 -28.11 -15.29
C ILE A 121 4.65 -27.86 -13.95
N VAL A 122 4.25 -28.90 -13.25
CA VAL A 122 3.63 -28.76 -11.91
C VAL A 122 4.58 -28.06 -10.96
N ALA A 123 5.87 -28.39 -10.96
CA ALA A 123 6.87 -27.73 -10.09
C ALA A 123 6.97 -26.23 -10.37
N VAL A 124 6.92 -25.80 -11.63
CA VAL A 124 6.96 -24.37 -12.01
C VAL A 124 5.80 -23.57 -11.37
N PHE A 125 4.63 -24.20 -11.20
CA PHE A 125 3.43 -23.53 -10.65
C PHE A 125 3.25 -23.73 -9.13
N THR A 126 3.98 -24.68 -8.51
CA THR A 126 3.73 -25.05 -7.10
C THR A 126 4.92 -24.82 -6.17
N VAL A 127 6.16 -24.83 -6.70
CA VAL A 127 7.33 -24.64 -5.85
C VAL A 127 7.52 -23.17 -5.55
N PRO A 128 7.45 -22.75 -4.25
CA PRO A 128 7.67 -21.37 -3.85
C PRO A 128 9.15 -20.98 -3.98
N ILE A 129 9.40 -19.74 -4.41
CA ILE A 129 10.72 -19.14 -4.47
C ILE A 129 10.80 -18.00 -3.44
N ASN A 130 12.01 -17.80 -2.91
CA ASN A 130 12.25 -16.81 -1.84
C ASN A 130 12.57 -15.42 -2.41
N VAL A 131 11.63 -14.87 -3.19
CA VAL A 131 11.68 -13.50 -3.71
C VAL A 131 10.36 -12.79 -3.48
N VAL A 132 10.37 -11.48 -3.58
CA VAL A 132 9.18 -10.63 -3.54
C VAL A 132 8.98 -10.01 -4.92
N ILE A 133 7.73 -9.94 -5.38
CA ILE A 133 7.35 -9.24 -6.60
C ILE A 133 6.47 -8.06 -6.20
N GLU A 134 6.93 -6.88 -6.56
CA GLU A 134 6.18 -5.64 -6.50
C GLU A 134 5.51 -5.40 -7.86
N ALA A 135 4.21 -5.09 -7.83
CA ALA A 135 3.41 -4.80 -9.02
C ALA A 135 2.55 -3.54 -8.78
N PRO A 136 2.01 -2.91 -9.83
CA PRO A 136 1.00 -1.88 -9.67
C PRO A 136 -0.11 -2.35 -8.73
N GLY A 137 -0.41 -1.55 -7.71
CA GLY A 137 -1.49 -1.80 -6.78
C GLY A 137 -2.73 -0.98 -7.12
N PRO A 138 -3.86 -1.26 -6.47
CA PRO A 138 -5.07 -0.47 -6.62
C PRO A 138 -4.84 0.97 -6.13
N THR A 139 -5.69 1.88 -6.60
CA THR A 139 -5.72 3.27 -6.17
C THR A 139 -7.04 3.58 -5.49
N TRP A 140 -7.03 4.49 -4.51
CA TRP A 140 -8.25 4.94 -3.83
C TRP A 140 -8.35 6.46 -3.93
N ASN A 141 -9.53 6.95 -4.29
CA ASN A 141 -9.83 8.36 -4.23
C ASN A 141 -10.08 8.77 -2.76
N VAL A 142 -9.21 9.62 -2.21
CA VAL A 142 -9.34 10.11 -0.83
C VAL A 142 -10.59 10.98 -0.67
N LEU A 143 -11.04 11.64 -1.74
CA LEU A 143 -12.25 12.48 -1.77
C LEU A 143 -13.54 11.69 -2.05
N ASP A 144 -13.49 10.36 -2.10
CA ASP A 144 -14.70 9.56 -2.32
C ASP A 144 -15.60 9.59 -1.08
N ASN A 145 -16.74 10.24 -1.24
CA ASN A 145 -17.77 10.41 -0.22
C ASN A 145 -18.87 9.33 -0.29
N GLY A 146 -18.49 8.09 -0.61
CA GLY A 146 -19.41 6.95 -0.67
C GLY A 146 -20.26 6.88 -1.93
N SER A 147 -20.07 7.79 -2.90
CA SER A 147 -20.81 7.76 -4.17
C SER A 147 -20.46 6.58 -5.06
N SER A 148 -19.22 6.10 -4.95
CA SER A 148 -18.67 4.96 -5.71
C SER A 148 -18.42 3.73 -4.84
N SER A 149 -18.29 3.90 -3.53
CA SER A 149 -18.07 2.85 -2.53
C SER A 149 -19.07 2.96 -1.40
N SER A 150 -19.26 1.90 -0.63
CA SER A 150 -20.21 1.89 0.49
C SER A 150 -19.77 2.69 1.73
N GLN A 151 -18.58 3.29 1.71
CA GLN A 151 -18.01 4.05 2.84
C GLN A 151 -17.17 5.22 2.34
N ASP A 152 -17.28 6.35 3.03
CA ASP A 152 -16.39 7.51 2.84
C ASP A 152 -14.96 7.12 3.18
N VAL A 153 -14.02 7.45 2.31
CA VAL A 153 -12.58 7.22 2.59
C VAL A 153 -12.08 8.21 3.62
N LEU A 154 -12.45 9.49 3.49
CA LEU A 154 -12.14 10.56 4.43
C LEU A 154 -13.43 11.10 5.03
N LYS A 155 -13.45 11.32 6.34
CA LYS A 155 -14.54 12.03 7.03
C LYS A 155 -13.94 13.08 7.95
N VAL A 156 -14.31 14.32 7.73
CA VAL A 156 -13.91 15.46 8.55
C VAL A 156 -15.08 15.94 9.40
N SER A 157 -14.80 16.34 10.63
CA SER A 157 -15.78 16.91 11.58
C SER A 157 -15.13 18.01 12.44
N GLY A 158 -15.96 18.74 13.20
CA GLY A 158 -15.49 19.82 14.09
C GLY A 158 -15.13 21.14 13.37
N THR A 159 -15.33 21.24 12.06
CA THR A 159 -15.18 22.47 11.27
C THR A 159 -16.19 22.48 10.12
N GLU A 160 -16.32 23.63 9.46
CA GLU A 160 -17.03 23.74 8.18
C GLU A 160 -16.28 22.94 7.11
N THR A 161 -17.00 22.11 6.36
CA THR A 161 -16.51 21.34 5.24
C THR A 161 -17.13 21.83 3.94
N TYR A 162 -16.38 21.68 2.84
CA TYR A 162 -16.77 22.17 1.52
C TYR A 162 -16.95 21.01 0.55
N PRO A 163 -17.83 21.13 -0.45
CA PRO A 163 -17.97 20.11 -1.48
C PRO A 163 -16.67 19.92 -2.26
N THR A 164 -16.28 18.67 -2.42
CA THR A 164 -15.11 18.27 -3.20
C THR A 164 -15.52 17.85 -4.61
N GLU A 165 -14.64 18.05 -5.59
CA GLU A 165 -14.82 17.62 -6.97
C GLU A 165 -13.56 16.94 -7.48
N GLY A 166 -13.69 16.09 -8.54
CA GLY A 166 -12.56 15.37 -9.11
C GLY A 166 -12.06 14.23 -8.23
N ALA A 167 -10.76 13.98 -8.25
CA ALA A 167 -10.16 12.90 -7.47
C ALA A 167 -8.75 13.22 -7.00
N LEU A 168 -8.46 12.90 -5.74
CA LEU A 168 -7.12 12.79 -5.17
C LEU A 168 -6.84 11.31 -4.92
N ARG A 169 -6.11 10.66 -5.83
CA ARG A 169 -5.86 9.23 -5.73
C ARG A 169 -4.56 8.93 -5.02
N MET A 170 -4.66 8.30 -3.87
CA MET A 170 -3.52 7.61 -3.28
C MET A 170 -3.21 6.33 -4.07
N THR A 171 -1.93 6.01 -4.18
CA THR A 171 -1.44 4.86 -4.94
C THR A 171 -0.73 3.86 -4.05
N THR A 172 -0.84 2.57 -4.41
CA THR A 172 -0.22 1.48 -3.66
C THR A 172 0.63 0.59 -4.54
N VAL A 173 1.34 -0.31 -3.91
CA VAL A 173 2.09 -1.40 -4.54
C VAL A 173 1.49 -2.71 -4.06
N SER A 174 1.13 -3.58 -4.99
CA SER A 174 0.78 -4.96 -4.67
C SER A 174 2.06 -5.76 -4.45
N VAL A 175 2.17 -6.40 -3.29
CA VAL A 175 3.34 -7.17 -2.90
C VAL A 175 2.98 -8.65 -2.82
N SER A 176 3.70 -9.49 -3.55
CA SER A 176 3.60 -10.95 -3.47
C SER A 176 4.91 -11.51 -2.93
N GLY A 177 4.83 -12.52 -2.08
CA GLY A 177 6.01 -13.16 -1.47
C GLY A 177 6.09 -12.96 0.04
N CYS A 178 6.07 -11.71 0.53
CA CYS A 178 5.98 -11.39 1.96
C CYS A 178 5.74 -9.88 2.18
N PRO A 179 4.74 -9.45 2.97
CA PRO A 179 3.59 -10.27 3.33
C PRO A 179 2.81 -10.64 2.07
N GLY A 180 2.06 -11.70 2.08
CA GLY A 180 1.24 -12.11 0.94
C GLY A 180 1.49 -13.53 0.46
N TYR A 181 0.95 -13.88 -0.70
CA TYR A 181 1.03 -15.23 -1.25
C TYR A 181 2.45 -15.56 -1.72
N PRO A 182 2.90 -16.82 -1.53
CA PRO A 182 4.22 -17.23 -1.98
C PRO A 182 4.36 -17.10 -3.51
N VAL A 183 5.51 -16.60 -3.93
CA VAL A 183 5.87 -16.44 -5.36
C VAL A 183 6.32 -17.77 -5.92
N THR A 184 5.82 -18.14 -7.09
CA THR A 184 6.23 -19.35 -7.83
C THR A 184 7.20 -19.01 -8.98
N THR A 185 7.80 -20.04 -9.60
CA THR A 185 8.65 -19.85 -10.78
C THR A 185 7.84 -19.24 -11.94
N ALA A 186 6.56 -19.57 -12.07
CA ALA A 186 5.70 -18.98 -13.09
C ALA A 186 5.49 -17.48 -12.87
N ASP A 187 5.30 -17.05 -11.61
CA ASP A 187 5.17 -15.63 -11.25
C ASP A 187 6.46 -14.87 -11.56
N LEU A 188 7.62 -15.47 -11.24
CA LEU A 188 8.93 -14.90 -11.54
C LEU A 188 9.14 -14.69 -13.04
N ILE A 189 8.78 -15.69 -13.88
CA ILE A 189 8.88 -15.59 -15.33
C ILE A 189 7.97 -14.46 -15.85
N THR A 190 6.72 -14.39 -15.37
CA THR A 190 5.79 -13.32 -15.78
C THR A 190 6.28 -11.94 -15.34
N ALA A 191 6.86 -11.81 -14.15
CA ALA A 191 7.43 -10.57 -13.67
C ALA A 191 8.64 -10.13 -14.50
N TRP A 192 9.49 -11.05 -14.93
CA TRP A 192 10.67 -10.76 -15.76
C TRP A 192 10.31 -10.12 -17.11
N PHE A 193 9.18 -10.52 -17.70
CA PHE A 193 8.71 -9.97 -18.98
C PHE A 193 7.77 -8.77 -18.84
N SER A 194 7.49 -8.31 -17.62
CA SER A 194 6.64 -7.15 -17.36
C SER A 194 7.49 -5.92 -17.05
N ALA A 195 7.21 -4.81 -17.73
CA ALA A 195 7.88 -3.53 -17.47
C ALA A 195 7.45 -2.90 -16.14
N ASP A 196 6.24 -3.27 -15.65
CA ASP A 196 5.61 -2.63 -14.49
C ASP A 196 5.81 -3.43 -13.19
N LYS A 197 6.46 -4.60 -13.27
CA LYS A 197 6.76 -5.43 -12.11
C LYS A 197 8.24 -5.35 -11.74
N ARG A 198 8.52 -5.34 -10.44
CA ARG A 198 9.87 -5.34 -9.90
C ARG A 198 10.08 -6.57 -9.03
N ILE A 199 11.22 -7.23 -9.22
CA ILE A 199 11.64 -8.37 -8.39
C ILE A 199 12.61 -7.83 -7.35
N VAL A 200 12.32 -8.08 -6.07
CA VAL A 200 13.09 -7.60 -4.92
C VAL A 200 13.53 -8.78 -4.05
N ASP A 201 14.67 -8.62 -3.39
CA ASP A 201 15.07 -9.60 -2.38
C ASP A 201 14.07 -9.59 -1.22
N ARG A 202 13.65 -10.79 -0.79
CA ARG A 202 12.69 -10.93 0.30
C ARG A 202 13.16 -10.27 1.59
N ASN A 203 14.46 -10.29 1.88
CA ASN A 203 15.00 -9.72 3.11
C ASN A 203 14.88 -8.19 3.20
N GLN A 204 14.66 -7.51 2.05
CA GLN A 204 14.43 -6.06 2.01
C GLN A 204 13.00 -5.70 2.46
N VAL A 205 12.04 -6.59 2.23
CA VAL A 205 10.62 -6.37 2.55
C VAL A 205 10.22 -7.08 3.84
N CYS A 206 10.69 -8.31 4.02
CA CYS A 206 10.45 -9.12 5.22
C CYS A 206 11.79 -9.63 5.77
N PRO A 207 12.40 -8.92 6.70
CA PRO A 207 13.58 -9.39 7.40
C PRO A 207 13.36 -10.75 8.04
N GLN A 208 14.42 -11.57 8.12
CA GLN A 208 14.31 -12.97 8.58
C GLN A 208 13.88 -13.11 10.05
N ASP A 209 14.03 -12.08 10.84
CA ASP A 209 13.65 -11.97 12.24
C ASP A 209 12.19 -11.51 12.46
N GLN A 210 11.45 -11.19 11.38
CA GLN A 210 10.05 -10.76 11.43
C GLN A 210 9.15 -11.75 10.70
N SER A 211 7.98 -12.04 11.31
CA SER A 211 6.92 -12.78 10.64
C SER A 211 6.15 -11.88 9.67
N ALA A 212 5.45 -12.50 8.70
CA ALA A 212 4.57 -11.75 7.79
C ALA A 212 3.48 -10.95 8.55
N GLU A 213 2.97 -11.52 9.64
CA GLU A 213 1.99 -10.87 10.53
C GLU A 213 2.59 -9.62 11.21
N GLN A 214 3.83 -9.72 11.72
CA GLN A 214 4.52 -8.57 12.32
C GLN A 214 4.78 -7.45 11.29
N VAL A 215 5.11 -7.81 10.05
CA VAL A 215 5.27 -6.82 8.96
C VAL A 215 3.93 -6.15 8.66
N GLU A 216 2.83 -6.91 8.63
CA GLU A 216 1.48 -6.37 8.41
C GLU A 216 1.04 -5.45 9.56
N GLU A 217 1.22 -5.87 10.81
CA GLU A 217 0.93 -5.04 12.00
C GLU A 217 1.74 -3.74 12.00
N THR A 218 3.03 -3.83 11.68
CA THR A 218 3.90 -2.65 11.55
C THR A 218 3.41 -1.73 10.44
N GLY A 219 3.01 -2.29 9.30
CA GLY A 219 2.45 -1.53 8.19
C GLY A 219 1.16 -0.79 8.57
N LYS A 220 0.25 -1.43 9.31
CA LYS A 220 -0.98 -0.81 9.83
C LYS A 220 -0.68 0.32 10.82
N ALA A 221 0.26 0.11 11.73
CA ALA A 221 0.68 1.14 12.67
C ALA A 221 1.32 2.35 11.97
N GLN A 222 2.14 2.12 10.95
CA GLN A 222 2.72 3.19 10.13
C GLN A 222 1.66 3.96 9.35
N MET A 223 0.62 3.27 8.84
CA MET A 223 -0.51 3.91 8.16
C MET A 223 -1.25 4.85 9.11
N THR A 224 -1.58 4.40 10.33
CA THR A 224 -2.25 5.22 11.35
C THR A 224 -1.41 6.46 11.70
N ALA A 225 -0.11 6.28 11.95
CA ALA A 225 0.80 7.40 12.24
C ALA A 225 0.90 8.39 11.06
N SER A 226 0.83 7.89 9.83
CA SER A 226 0.81 8.72 8.61
C SER A 226 -0.47 9.54 8.48
N GLN A 227 -1.61 8.96 8.85
CA GLN A 227 -2.91 9.65 8.89
C GLN A 227 -2.88 10.77 9.93
N ASP A 228 -2.39 10.51 11.15
CA ASP A 228 -2.25 11.53 12.20
C ASP A 228 -1.34 12.68 11.75
N SER A 229 -0.19 12.35 11.14
CA SER A 229 0.73 13.35 10.61
C SER A 229 0.09 14.19 9.50
N ALA A 230 -0.68 13.57 8.63
CA ALA A 230 -1.38 14.23 7.54
C ALA A 230 -2.41 15.25 8.04
N VAL A 231 -3.19 14.89 9.05
CA VAL A 231 -4.17 15.80 9.66
C VAL A 231 -3.47 17.02 10.27
N ILE A 232 -2.42 16.82 11.06
CA ILE A 232 -1.67 17.92 11.67
C ILE A 232 -1.06 18.82 10.59
N ALA A 233 -0.42 18.25 9.58
CA ALA A 233 0.17 19.00 8.48
C ALA A 233 -0.88 19.83 7.72
N ALA A 234 -2.07 19.26 7.45
CA ALA A 234 -3.18 19.95 6.80
C ALA A 234 -3.72 21.11 7.64
N LEU A 235 -3.84 20.91 8.96
CA LEU A 235 -4.29 21.98 9.88
C LEU A 235 -3.27 23.12 9.95
N VAL A 236 -1.98 22.82 9.94
CA VAL A 236 -0.91 23.83 9.92
C VAL A 236 -0.93 24.57 8.59
N GLU A 237 -1.02 23.88 7.45
CA GLU A 237 -1.07 24.47 6.10
C GLU A 237 -2.26 25.42 5.93
N THR A 238 -3.41 25.06 6.48
CA THR A 238 -4.65 25.85 6.36
C THR A 238 -4.82 26.90 7.45
N GLY A 239 -3.85 27.01 8.39
CA GLY A 239 -3.92 27.94 9.51
C GLY A 239 -5.03 27.61 10.53
N LYS A 240 -5.54 26.37 10.53
CA LYS A 240 -6.58 25.88 11.46
C LYS A 240 -5.97 25.15 12.66
N ALA A 241 -4.65 24.97 12.72
CA ALA A 241 -3.95 24.47 13.89
C ALA A 241 -3.90 25.58 14.97
N GLY A 242 -4.25 25.22 16.20
CA GLY A 242 -4.01 26.05 17.38
C GLY A 242 -2.57 25.89 17.91
N ALA A 243 -2.39 25.97 19.21
CA ALA A 243 -1.07 25.80 19.82
C ALA A 243 -0.54 24.38 19.56
N MET A 244 0.74 24.31 19.20
CA MET A 244 1.44 23.03 19.05
C MET A 244 2.08 22.62 20.37
N HIS A 245 1.89 21.37 20.74
CA HIS A 245 2.45 20.77 21.94
C HIS A 245 3.43 19.66 21.60
N LEU A 246 4.65 19.78 22.10
CA LEU A 246 5.71 18.79 21.95
C LEU A 246 5.86 18.02 23.26
N THR A 247 5.24 16.86 23.36
CA THR A 247 5.22 16.05 24.58
C THR A 247 6.32 14.99 24.50
N VAL A 248 7.16 14.91 25.53
CA VAL A 248 8.16 13.85 25.66
C VAL A 248 7.45 12.51 25.85
N THR A 249 7.71 11.55 24.98
CA THR A 249 7.19 10.18 25.10
C THR A 249 8.24 9.25 25.71
N GLU A 250 9.52 9.50 25.41
CA GLU A 250 10.63 8.69 25.87
C GLU A 250 11.91 9.52 25.93
N VAL A 251 12.75 9.19 26.89
CA VAL A 251 14.13 9.67 26.97
C VAL A 251 15.03 8.58 26.42
N THR A 252 15.80 8.87 25.37
CA THR A 252 16.63 7.87 24.70
C THR A 252 17.77 7.40 25.61
N GLU A 253 18.29 6.19 25.40
CA GLU A 253 19.40 5.63 26.19
C GLU A 253 20.68 6.49 26.14
N GLN A 254 20.86 7.29 25.09
CA GLN A 254 22.00 8.20 24.91
C GLN A 254 21.89 9.44 25.80
N GLN A 255 20.67 9.80 26.24
CA GLN A 255 20.45 10.95 27.13
C GLN A 255 20.62 10.53 28.58
N THR A 256 21.55 11.18 29.28
CA THR A 256 21.89 10.85 30.68
C THR A 256 21.11 11.67 31.71
N SER A 257 20.39 12.71 31.30
CA SER A 257 19.57 13.52 32.19
C SER A 257 18.43 12.71 32.80
N LYS A 258 18.22 12.88 34.11
CA LYS A 258 17.07 12.30 34.84
C LYS A 258 16.02 13.34 35.22
N GLU A 259 16.24 14.59 34.82
CA GLU A 259 15.35 15.71 35.15
C GLU A 259 14.16 15.78 34.22
N ILE A 260 14.34 15.39 32.92
CA ILE A 260 13.29 15.30 31.91
C ILE A 260 12.59 13.95 32.01
N GLN A 261 11.29 13.92 31.81
CA GLN A 261 10.45 12.73 31.98
C GLN A 261 9.43 12.59 30.83
N ALA A 262 8.98 11.38 30.60
CA ALA A 262 7.83 11.14 29.73
C ALA A 262 6.59 11.88 30.30
N GLY A 263 5.84 12.53 29.41
CA GLY A 263 4.71 13.39 29.74
C GLY A 263 5.06 14.87 29.91
N ASP A 264 6.33 15.26 29.93
CA ASP A 264 6.73 16.66 29.91
C ASP A 264 6.41 17.30 28.58
N VAL A 265 5.73 18.45 28.60
CA VAL A 265 5.48 19.25 27.39
C VAL A 265 6.53 20.37 27.32
N LEU A 266 7.28 20.41 26.23
CA LEU A 266 8.34 21.41 26.01
C LEU A 266 7.73 22.78 25.76
N GLU A 267 8.14 23.80 26.50
CA GLU A 267 7.67 25.18 26.35
C GLU A 267 8.80 26.13 25.97
N THR A 268 9.97 25.98 26.56
CA THR A 268 11.12 26.84 26.29
C THR A 268 12.43 26.04 26.25
N ILE A 269 13.43 26.59 25.57
CA ILE A 269 14.80 26.06 25.54
C ILE A 269 15.79 27.21 25.76
N THR A 270 16.77 27.01 26.64
CA THR A 270 17.82 27.98 26.93
C THR A 270 19.17 27.25 26.80
N PRO A 271 19.95 27.47 25.74
CA PRO A 271 21.34 27.00 25.70
C PRO A 271 22.20 27.70 26.74
N GLU A 272 23.23 27.03 27.25
CA GLU A 272 24.18 27.64 28.18
C GLU A 272 24.83 28.87 27.56
N GLY A 273 24.72 29.99 28.24
CA GLY A 273 25.20 31.30 27.76
C GLY A 273 24.36 31.92 26.65
N GLY A 274 23.26 31.28 26.23
CA GLY A 274 22.34 31.75 25.19
C GLY A 274 21.08 32.41 25.76
N GLN A 275 20.18 32.79 24.87
CA GLN A 275 18.87 33.36 25.20
C GLN A 275 17.81 32.25 25.29
N THR A 276 16.80 32.48 26.11
CA THR A 276 15.62 31.62 26.20
C THR A 276 14.76 31.82 24.93
N THR A 277 14.46 30.72 24.26
CA THR A 277 13.57 30.70 23.09
C THR A 277 12.30 29.93 23.49
N THR A 278 11.14 30.50 23.24
CA THR A 278 9.86 29.80 23.37
C THR A 278 9.68 28.86 22.19
N ILE A 279 9.33 27.61 22.48
CA ILE A 279 9.10 26.55 21.47
C ILE A 279 7.65 26.68 21.03
N THR A 280 7.43 27.12 19.80
CA THR A 280 6.09 27.28 19.22
C THR A 280 5.79 26.23 18.15
N SER A 281 6.83 25.57 17.63
CA SER A 281 6.67 24.49 16.65
C SER A 281 7.86 23.54 16.67
N PHE A 282 7.64 22.34 16.15
CA PHE A 282 8.72 21.35 15.98
C PHE A 282 9.77 21.81 14.97
N SER A 283 9.34 22.48 13.89
CA SER A 283 10.25 23.02 12.88
C SER A 283 11.20 24.04 13.49
N GLN A 284 10.68 24.99 14.30
CA GLN A 284 11.49 25.97 15.02
C GLN A 284 12.50 25.29 15.96
N LEU A 285 12.05 24.29 16.74
CA LEU A 285 12.95 23.55 17.62
C LEU A 285 14.06 22.85 16.82
N ARG A 286 13.71 22.21 15.70
CA ARG A 286 14.68 21.53 14.84
C ARG A 286 15.70 22.50 14.24
N GLU A 287 15.25 23.64 13.73
CA GLU A 287 16.12 24.69 13.20
C GLU A 287 17.08 25.21 14.28
N LEU A 288 16.57 25.50 15.47
CA LEU A 288 17.41 25.92 16.59
C LEU A 288 18.47 24.87 16.95
N MET A 289 18.11 23.58 16.96
CA MET A 289 19.03 22.48 17.25
C MET A 289 20.14 22.33 16.21
N THR A 290 19.97 22.82 14.97
CA THR A 290 21.06 22.86 13.97
C THR A 290 22.16 23.86 14.34
N THR A 291 21.85 24.86 15.16
CA THR A 291 22.76 25.91 15.59
C THR A 291 23.45 25.60 16.93
N ILE A 292 22.94 24.64 17.69
CA ILE A 292 23.49 24.25 18.99
C ILE A 292 24.47 23.08 18.78
N ALA A 293 25.69 23.22 19.30
CA ALA A 293 26.70 22.18 19.18
C ALA A 293 26.38 20.98 20.12
N GLU A 294 26.85 19.78 19.73
CA GLU A 294 26.89 18.62 20.61
C GLU A 294 27.63 18.93 21.91
N GLY A 295 27.18 18.33 23.01
CA GLY A 295 27.79 18.52 24.33
C GLY A 295 27.38 19.84 25.00
N THR A 296 26.57 20.67 24.38
CA THR A 296 26.06 21.91 24.95
C THR A 296 25.04 21.59 26.05
N ARG A 297 25.19 22.23 27.23
CA ARG A 297 24.17 22.17 28.26
C ARG A 297 23.01 23.07 27.89
N VAL A 298 21.80 22.53 27.91
CA VAL A 298 20.55 23.27 27.67
C VAL A 298 19.60 23.10 28.84
N THR A 299 18.85 24.14 29.14
CA THR A 299 17.77 24.09 30.13
C THR A 299 16.44 24.15 29.37
N LEU A 300 15.60 23.15 29.55
CA LEU A 300 14.23 23.11 29.00
C LEU A 300 13.27 23.60 30.08
N GLY A 301 12.44 24.60 29.75
CA GLY A 301 11.23 24.88 30.50
C GLY A 301 10.16 23.90 30.01
N VAL A 302 9.56 23.17 30.91
CA VAL A 302 8.56 22.15 30.61
C VAL A 302 7.32 22.32 31.47
N ARG A 303 6.18 21.92 30.93
CA ARG A 303 4.95 21.76 31.70
C ARG A 303 4.77 20.28 32.00
N ARG A 304 4.79 19.95 33.28
CA ARG A 304 4.63 18.61 33.85
C ARG A 304 3.26 18.51 34.54
N GLY A 305 2.30 17.93 33.83
CA GLY A 305 0.90 18.04 34.23
C GLY A 305 0.44 19.48 34.20
N GLU A 306 0.01 20.04 35.34
CA GLU A 306 -0.39 21.47 35.47
C GLU A 306 0.71 22.37 35.99
N GLN A 307 1.91 21.83 36.31
CA GLN A 307 2.99 22.57 36.92
C GLN A 307 4.09 22.89 35.92
N GLN A 308 4.63 24.09 36.02
CA GLN A 308 5.86 24.48 35.34
C GLN A 308 7.07 23.87 36.05
N ALA A 309 7.98 23.30 35.27
CA ALA A 309 9.23 22.74 35.77
C ALA A 309 10.37 23.10 34.82
N SER A 310 11.58 22.86 35.29
CA SER A 310 12.81 23.06 34.53
C SER A 310 13.61 21.77 34.53
N ALA A 311 14.16 21.39 33.39
CA ALA A 311 15.00 20.21 33.25
C ALA A 311 16.27 20.56 32.49
N ALA A 312 17.42 20.30 33.11
CA ALA A 312 18.71 20.47 32.44
C ALA A 312 19.15 19.17 31.79
N LEU A 313 19.65 19.28 30.56
CA LEU A 313 20.22 18.16 29.82
C LEU A 313 21.41 18.62 28.97
N THR A 314 22.20 17.67 28.55
CA THR A 314 23.31 17.90 27.63
C THR A 314 22.92 17.36 26.24
N THR A 315 23.10 18.16 25.22
CA THR A 315 22.81 17.75 23.82
C THR A 315 23.73 16.61 23.39
N ILE A 316 23.20 15.72 22.56
CA ILE A 316 23.92 14.55 22.04
C ILE A 316 24.26 14.74 20.55
N ALA A 317 25.10 13.85 20.02
CA ALA A 317 25.51 13.85 18.62
C ALA A 317 24.30 13.83 17.68
N PRO A 318 24.34 14.54 16.55
CA PRO A 318 23.34 14.45 15.50
C PRO A 318 23.43 13.09 14.80
N GLN A 319 22.43 12.75 13.99
CA GLN A 319 22.52 11.59 13.11
C GLN A 319 23.61 11.80 12.05
N GLU A 320 24.24 10.71 11.62
CA GLU A 320 25.24 10.76 10.54
C GLU A 320 24.75 11.56 9.33
N GLY A 321 25.56 12.52 8.87
CA GLY A 321 25.24 13.38 7.73
C GLY A 321 24.37 14.59 8.05
N THR A 322 24.00 14.83 9.32
CA THR A 322 23.27 16.04 9.76
C THR A 322 24.15 16.96 10.58
N THR A 323 23.81 18.26 10.63
CA THR A 323 24.53 19.27 11.44
C THR A 323 23.75 19.60 12.72
N GLY A 324 24.47 20.12 13.73
CA GLY A 324 23.89 20.55 15.00
C GLY A 324 23.96 19.47 16.07
N SER A 325 22.89 19.32 16.82
CA SER A 325 22.78 18.35 17.92
C SER A 325 21.34 17.89 18.14
N LEU A 326 21.17 16.89 19.00
CA LEU A 326 19.86 16.36 19.40
C LEU A 326 19.65 16.52 20.92
N LEU A 327 18.37 16.61 21.33
CA LEU A 327 18.01 16.57 22.75
C LEU A 327 18.03 15.15 23.34
N GLY A 328 18.04 14.10 22.50
CA GLY A 328 17.93 12.73 22.97
C GLY A 328 16.55 12.38 23.53
N LEU A 329 15.51 12.96 22.97
CA LEU A 329 14.11 12.79 23.37
C LEU A 329 13.28 12.31 22.19
N SER A 330 12.38 11.36 22.44
CA SER A 330 11.28 11.04 21.54
C SER A 330 10.10 11.96 21.87
N LEU A 331 9.56 12.62 20.85
CA LEU A 331 8.50 13.62 21.03
C LEU A 331 7.23 13.17 20.31
N ARG A 332 6.09 13.33 20.97
CA ARG A 332 4.77 13.33 20.32
C ARG A 332 4.39 14.78 20.05
N ILE A 333 3.95 15.04 18.83
CA ILE A 333 3.43 16.35 18.43
C ILE A 333 1.91 16.26 18.42
N SER A 334 1.25 17.24 19.00
CA SER A 334 -0.19 17.46 18.91
C SER A 334 -0.47 18.93 18.72
N VAL A 335 -1.63 19.26 18.15
CA VAL A 335 -2.10 20.63 17.98
C VAL A 335 -3.47 20.79 18.62
N ASP A 336 -3.71 21.95 19.20
CA ASP A 336 -5.06 22.28 19.63
C ASP A 336 -5.93 22.48 18.39
N SER A 337 -6.92 21.62 18.23
CA SER A 337 -7.89 21.72 17.14
C SER A 337 -9.19 21.05 17.53
N GLN A 338 -10.32 21.59 17.06
CA GLN A 338 -11.60 20.92 17.11
C GLN A 338 -11.86 20.05 15.88
N VAL A 339 -10.98 20.18 14.87
CA VAL A 339 -11.08 19.41 13.62
C VAL A 339 -10.61 17.99 13.87
N GLU A 340 -11.46 17.05 13.57
CA GLU A 340 -11.15 15.63 13.57
C GLU A 340 -11.31 15.08 12.14
N ALA A 341 -10.32 14.33 11.67
CA ALA A 341 -10.39 13.62 10.40
C ALA A 341 -10.12 12.13 10.64
N THR A 342 -10.94 11.29 10.03
CA THR A 342 -10.82 9.83 10.10
C THR A 342 -10.78 9.26 8.69
N PHE A 343 -9.97 8.20 8.52
CA PHE A 343 -9.78 7.54 7.23
C PHE A 343 -10.26 6.09 7.33
N SER A 344 -11.16 5.71 6.43
CA SER A 344 -11.74 4.36 6.37
C SER A 344 -11.10 3.59 5.22
N LEU A 345 -9.94 2.99 5.49
CA LEU A 345 -9.19 2.16 4.52
C LEU A 345 -8.91 0.80 5.15
N SER A 346 -9.30 -0.27 4.46
CA SER A 346 -8.95 -1.65 4.81
C SER A 346 -7.81 -2.14 3.92
N ASP A 347 -7.02 -3.06 4.46
CA ASP A 347 -6.01 -3.84 3.72
C ASP A 347 -4.89 -3.02 3.06
N VAL A 348 -4.65 -1.80 3.56
CA VAL A 348 -3.55 -0.93 3.12
C VAL A 348 -2.64 -0.64 4.30
N GLY A 349 -1.34 -0.78 4.09
CA GLY A 349 -0.32 -0.53 5.10
C GLY A 349 0.80 0.39 4.60
N GLY A 350 1.61 0.87 5.56
CA GLY A 350 2.74 1.74 5.27
C GLY A 350 2.39 3.23 5.20
N PRO A 351 3.37 4.12 5.34
CA PRO A 351 3.15 5.56 5.53
C PRO A 351 3.08 6.36 4.22
N SER A 352 3.10 5.71 3.06
CA SER A 352 3.36 6.35 1.76
C SER A 352 2.19 7.13 1.14
N ALA A 353 1.02 7.13 1.79
CA ALA A 353 -0.16 7.89 1.34
C ALA A 353 -0.36 9.22 2.08
N GLY A 354 0.50 9.55 3.05
CA GLY A 354 0.33 10.68 3.96
C GLY A 354 0.13 12.01 3.26
N MET A 355 0.89 12.30 2.20
CA MET A 355 0.70 13.52 1.40
C MET A 355 -0.70 13.59 0.78
N MET A 356 -1.22 12.49 0.26
CA MET A 356 -2.55 12.46 -0.37
C MET A 356 -3.65 12.60 0.67
N PHE A 357 -3.48 12.02 1.87
CA PHE A 357 -4.38 12.25 3.00
C PHE A 357 -4.42 13.72 3.41
N ALA A 358 -3.25 14.35 3.53
CA ALA A 358 -3.16 15.77 3.87
C ALA A 358 -3.85 16.65 2.82
N LEU A 359 -3.64 16.39 1.53
CA LEU A 359 -4.34 17.10 0.44
C LEU A 359 -5.86 16.91 0.52
N GLY A 360 -6.34 15.70 0.84
CA GLY A 360 -7.77 15.44 1.02
C GLY A 360 -8.36 16.26 2.17
N VAL A 361 -7.67 16.31 3.31
CA VAL A 361 -8.11 17.14 4.45
C VAL A 361 -8.10 18.62 4.06
N VAL A 362 -7.06 19.12 3.37
CA VAL A 362 -6.99 20.51 2.88
C VAL A 362 -8.17 20.82 1.97
N ASP A 363 -8.51 19.92 1.02
CA ASP A 363 -9.63 20.11 0.09
C ASP A 363 -10.97 20.23 0.84
N GLU A 364 -11.21 19.34 1.80
CA GLU A 364 -12.48 19.34 2.55
C GLU A 364 -12.64 20.55 3.48
N ILE A 365 -11.56 21.10 4.04
CA ILE A 365 -11.67 22.18 5.04
C ILE A 365 -11.38 23.57 4.47
N THR A 366 -11.11 23.69 3.16
CA THR A 366 -10.90 24.99 2.49
C THR A 366 -11.97 25.25 1.43
N PRO A 367 -12.41 26.50 1.24
CA PRO A 367 -13.42 26.82 0.23
C PRO A 367 -12.96 26.50 -1.20
N GLY A 368 -13.83 25.86 -1.97
CA GLY A 368 -13.60 25.50 -3.37
C GLY A 368 -12.95 24.14 -3.52
N ALA A 369 -13.13 23.51 -4.70
CA ALA A 369 -12.53 22.22 -4.99
C ALA A 369 -11.05 22.40 -5.38
N LEU A 370 -10.14 21.88 -4.57
CA LEU A 370 -8.69 22.03 -4.76
C LEU A 370 -8.23 21.44 -6.11
N THR A 371 -8.85 20.36 -6.54
CA THR A 371 -8.55 19.67 -7.80
C THR A 371 -9.14 20.34 -9.03
N GLY A 372 -10.14 21.23 -8.86
CA GLY A 372 -10.91 21.79 -9.98
C GLY A 372 -11.55 20.75 -10.89
N GLY A 373 -11.98 19.62 -10.32
CA GLY A 373 -12.58 18.49 -11.05
C GLY A 373 -11.58 17.59 -11.78
N LYS A 374 -10.27 17.76 -11.58
CA LYS A 374 -9.24 16.90 -12.19
C LYS A 374 -9.05 15.62 -11.40
N ASP A 375 -8.56 14.57 -12.08
CA ASP A 375 -8.10 13.34 -11.48
C ASP A 375 -6.58 13.38 -11.31
N ILE A 376 -6.13 13.50 -10.07
CA ILE A 376 -4.73 13.70 -9.70
C ILE A 376 -4.32 12.54 -8.79
N SER A 377 -3.35 11.75 -9.23
CA SER A 377 -2.74 10.72 -8.39
C SER A 377 -1.48 11.23 -7.73
N GLY A 378 -1.05 10.57 -6.67
CA GLY A 378 0.20 10.89 -6.03
C GLY A 378 0.59 9.90 -4.94
N THR A 379 1.73 10.16 -4.36
CA THR A 379 2.29 9.39 -3.24
C THR A 379 3.31 10.24 -2.50
N GLY A 380 3.55 9.93 -1.25
CA GLY A 380 4.55 10.61 -0.41
C GLY A 380 4.29 10.31 1.05
N THR A 381 5.35 10.04 1.81
CA THR A 381 5.23 10.16 3.26
C THR A 381 5.07 11.64 3.61
N ILE A 382 4.48 11.93 4.74
CA ILE A 382 4.39 13.30 5.24
C ILE A 382 4.74 13.31 6.73
N ASP A 383 5.48 14.30 7.15
CA ASP A 383 5.66 14.58 8.57
C ASP A 383 4.69 15.68 9.03
N MET A 384 4.57 15.87 10.32
CA MET A 384 3.67 16.84 10.95
C MET A 384 4.04 18.31 10.62
N THR A 385 5.21 18.54 10.02
CA THR A 385 5.66 19.86 9.55
C THR A 385 5.33 20.11 8.08
N GLY A 386 4.68 19.13 7.43
CA GLY A 386 4.33 19.19 6.02
C GLY A 386 5.48 18.83 5.07
N GLN A 387 6.60 18.28 5.57
CA GLN A 387 7.67 17.79 4.69
C GLN A 387 7.24 16.48 4.02
N VAL A 388 7.38 16.42 2.71
CA VAL A 388 7.10 15.22 1.92
C VAL A 388 8.37 14.39 1.76
N GLY A 389 8.32 13.14 2.21
CA GLY A 389 9.45 12.23 2.18
C GLY A 389 9.32 11.10 1.15
N PRO A 390 10.42 10.34 0.98
CA PRO A 390 10.54 9.27 -0.03
C PRO A 390 9.62 8.09 0.26
N ILE A 391 9.36 7.33 -0.80
CA ILE A 391 8.57 6.08 -0.75
C ILE A 391 9.22 4.99 -1.59
N GLY A 392 8.79 3.74 -1.42
CA GLY A 392 9.17 2.63 -2.29
C GLY A 392 8.18 2.40 -3.43
N GLY A 393 8.69 1.83 -4.54
CA GLY A 393 7.87 1.37 -5.67
C GLY A 393 7.21 2.50 -6.46
N ILE A 394 7.87 3.65 -6.64
CA ILE A 394 7.31 4.82 -7.35
C ILE A 394 6.88 4.46 -8.78
N GLN A 395 7.65 3.61 -9.48
CA GLN A 395 7.34 3.19 -10.85
C GLN A 395 6.04 2.38 -10.91
N GLN A 396 5.85 1.42 -9.98
CA GLN A 396 4.63 0.62 -9.86
C GLN A 396 3.42 1.50 -9.51
N LYS A 397 3.62 2.51 -8.66
CA LYS A 397 2.59 3.47 -8.27
C LYS A 397 2.16 4.36 -9.43
N MET A 398 3.10 4.86 -10.23
CA MET A 398 2.79 5.62 -11.44
C MET A 398 2.06 4.77 -12.48
N ALA A 399 2.46 3.50 -12.65
CA ALA A 399 1.76 2.56 -13.54
C ALA A 399 0.33 2.33 -13.06
N GLY A 400 0.09 2.03 -11.79
CA GLY A 400 -1.25 1.87 -11.21
C GLY A 400 -2.10 3.14 -11.33
N ALA A 401 -1.52 4.33 -11.14
CA ALA A 401 -2.19 5.61 -11.37
C ALA A 401 -2.64 5.76 -12.84
N ARG A 402 -1.77 5.37 -13.76
CA ARG A 402 -2.09 5.42 -15.20
C ARG A 402 -3.19 4.44 -15.59
N GLU A 403 -3.16 3.23 -15.05
CA GLU A 403 -4.23 2.24 -15.23
C GLU A 403 -5.58 2.73 -14.70
N ALA A 404 -5.56 3.49 -13.59
CA ALA A 404 -6.75 4.13 -13.02
C ALA A 404 -7.23 5.36 -13.82
N GLY A 405 -6.51 5.78 -14.87
CA GLY A 405 -6.90 6.86 -15.77
C GLY A 405 -6.29 8.23 -15.44
N SER A 406 -5.49 8.37 -14.38
CA SER A 406 -4.87 9.64 -14.01
C SER A 406 -3.85 10.08 -15.06
N THR A 407 -3.83 11.38 -15.33
CA THR A 407 -2.88 12.02 -16.24
C THR A 407 -1.90 12.96 -15.52
N PHE A 408 -2.11 13.16 -14.23
CA PHE A 408 -1.26 13.96 -13.35
C PHE A 408 -0.81 13.11 -12.16
N PHE A 409 0.46 13.26 -11.79
CA PHE A 409 1.03 12.53 -10.67
C PHE A 409 1.94 13.45 -9.82
N LEU A 410 1.73 13.46 -8.50
CA LEU A 410 2.58 14.17 -7.55
C LEU A 410 3.57 13.17 -6.95
N ALA A 411 4.86 13.39 -7.18
CA ALA A 411 5.95 12.55 -6.72
C ALA A 411 6.83 13.27 -5.71
N PRO A 412 7.31 12.61 -4.64
CA PRO A 412 8.31 13.21 -3.77
C PRO A 412 9.58 13.55 -4.54
N THR A 413 10.15 14.73 -4.31
CA THR A 413 11.41 15.17 -4.94
C THR A 413 12.55 14.18 -4.70
N SER A 414 12.56 13.53 -3.54
CA SER A 414 13.53 12.48 -3.19
C SER A 414 13.44 11.21 -4.04
N ASN A 415 12.32 10.98 -4.73
CA ASN A 415 12.15 9.86 -5.66
C ASN A 415 12.41 10.22 -7.13
N CYS A 416 12.81 11.46 -7.45
CA CYS A 416 12.96 11.89 -8.84
C CYS A 416 13.97 11.07 -9.65
N GLU A 417 15.01 10.54 -9.02
CA GLU A 417 15.97 9.68 -9.73
C GLU A 417 15.34 8.35 -10.18
N GLU A 418 14.37 7.82 -9.42
CA GLU A 418 13.63 6.60 -9.79
C GLU A 418 12.51 6.87 -10.81
N VAL A 419 12.02 8.11 -10.89
CA VAL A 419 10.98 8.54 -11.83
C VAL A 419 11.55 8.74 -13.23
N LYS A 420 12.74 9.31 -13.36
CA LYS A 420 13.36 9.67 -14.64
C LYS A 420 13.39 8.51 -15.62
N GLY A 421 12.75 8.71 -16.78
CA GLY A 421 12.69 7.72 -17.86
C GLY A 421 11.69 6.59 -17.64
N HIS A 422 10.90 6.63 -16.55
CA HIS A 422 9.87 5.66 -16.23
C HIS A 422 8.46 6.29 -16.16
N GLU A 423 8.34 7.54 -16.58
CA GLU A 423 7.06 8.23 -16.61
C GLU A 423 6.11 7.53 -17.62
N PRO A 424 4.90 7.11 -17.19
CA PRO A 424 3.94 6.51 -18.09
C PRO A 424 3.52 7.47 -19.22
N LYS A 425 3.36 6.98 -20.42
CA LYS A 425 2.97 7.80 -21.59
C LYS A 425 1.68 8.57 -21.31
N GLY A 426 1.74 9.89 -21.50
CA GLY A 426 0.61 10.79 -21.31
C GLY A 426 0.31 11.12 -19.85
N MET A 427 1.23 10.85 -18.94
CA MET A 427 1.20 11.31 -17.55
C MET A 427 2.22 12.43 -17.35
N GLN A 428 1.82 13.51 -16.68
CA GLN A 428 2.70 14.58 -16.22
C GLN A 428 3.03 14.32 -14.75
N VAL A 429 4.33 14.25 -14.43
CA VAL A 429 4.82 13.98 -13.09
C VAL A 429 5.46 15.23 -12.53
N PHE A 430 4.91 15.73 -11.43
CA PHE A 430 5.38 16.92 -10.74
C PHE A 430 6.09 16.53 -9.45
N SER A 431 7.20 17.20 -9.19
CA SER A 431 8.05 16.99 -8.03
C SER A 431 7.64 17.91 -6.89
N VAL A 432 7.42 17.36 -5.70
CA VAL A 432 7.04 18.11 -4.51
C VAL A 432 7.86 17.66 -3.30
N SER A 433 8.26 18.61 -2.45
CA SER A 433 9.03 18.38 -1.22
C SER A 433 8.26 18.78 0.03
N THR A 434 7.18 19.54 -0.12
CA THR A 434 6.34 20.00 0.99
C THR A 434 4.86 19.89 0.64
N LEU A 435 3.99 19.90 1.66
CA LEU A 435 2.54 19.97 1.48
C LEU A 435 2.14 21.25 0.76
N HIS A 436 2.78 22.38 1.08
CA HIS A 436 2.55 23.66 0.41
C HIS A 436 2.80 23.58 -1.10
N GLU A 437 3.91 22.94 -1.51
CA GLU A 437 4.20 22.70 -2.92
C GLU A 437 3.15 21.76 -3.55
N ALA A 438 2.70 20.72 -2.83
CA ALA A 438 1.68 19.80 -3.32
C ALA A 438 0.31 20.49 -3.50
N VAL A 439 -0.10 21.36 -2.57
CA VAL A 439 -1.30 22.20 -2.69
C VAL A 439 -1.18 23.13 -3.90
N THR A 440 -0.05 23.85 -4.03
CA THR A 440 0.22 24.74 -5.16
C THR A 440 0.18 24.01 -6.49
N ALA A 441 0.80 22.82 -6.57
CA ALA A 441 0.78 21.98 -7.77
C ALA A 441 -0.64 21.53 -8.12
N THR A 442 -1.43 21.11 -7.14
CA THR A 442 -2.83 20.71 -7.34
C THR A 442 -3.67 21.86 -7.88
N GLN A 443 -3.53 23.07 -7.32
CA GLN A 443 -4.21 24.29 -7.80
C GLN A 443 -3.78 24.69 -9.22
N ALA A 444 -2.50 24.57 -9.53
CA ALA A 444 -1.98 24.83 -10.87
C ALA A 444 -2.55 23.84 -11.90
N ILE A 445 -2.64 22.56 -11.55
CA ILE A 445 -3.29 21.52 -12.37
C ILE A 445 -4.77 21.85 -12.55
N ALA A 446 -5.46 22.25 -11.49
CA ALA A 446 -6.88 22.66 -11.54
C ALA A 446 -7.12 23.82 -12.50
N SER A 447 -6.27 24.83 -12.47
CA SER A 447 -6.35 26.01 -13.36
C SER A 447 -5.92 25.71 -14.81
N GLY A 448 -5.19 24.59 -15.04
CA GLY A 448 -4.63 24.24 -16.34
C GLY A 448 -3.29 24.89 -16.68
N ASP A 449 -2.71 25.70 -15.77
CA ASP A 449 -1.39 26.31 -15.95
C ASP A 449 -0.35 25.57 -15.08
N THR A 450 0.29 24.59 -15.69
CA THR A 450 1.34 23.78 -15.03
C THR A 450 2.76 24.22 -15.41
N SER A 451 2.92 25.33 -16.14
CA SER A 451 4.21 25.77 -16.72
C SER A 451 5.27 26.11 -15.67
N GLY A 452 4.85 26.50 -14.48
CA GLY A 452 5.74 26.86 -13.36
C GLY A 452 6.08 25.73 -12.40
N LEU A 453 5.50 24.53 -12.60
CA LEU A 453 5.68 23.42 -11.67
C LEU A 453 7.02 22.70 -11.86
N ALA A 454 7.65 22.33 -10.76
CA ALA A 454 8.84 21.48 -10.77
C ALA A 454 8.48 20.07 -11.27
N THR A 455 9.34 19.52 -12.15
CA THR A 455 9.21 18.15 -12.64
C THR A 455 10.47 17.36 -12.29
N CYS A 456 10.37 16.02 -12.23
CA CYS A 456 11.53 15.17 -12.01
C CYS A 456 12.51 15.14 -13.21
N SER A 457 12.06 15.57 -14.40
CA SER A 457 12.85 15.53 -15.64
C SER A 457 13.74 16.75 -15.85
N ALA A 458 13.51 17.85 -15.09
CA ALA A 458 14.20 19.12 -15.30
C ALA A 458 15.42 19.24 -14.37
N LYS A 459 16.59 18.77 -14.84
CA LYS A 459 17.91 19.39 -14.57
C LYS A 459 18.90 19.02 -15.63
#